data_7a165e20f893f35656254d22c6bdc4fe
#
_entry.id   7a165e20f893f35656254d22c6bdc4fe
#
_cell.length_a   1.000
_cell.length_b   1.000
_cell.length_c   1.000
_cell.angle_alpha   90.00
_cell.angle_beta   90.00
_cell.angle_gamma   90.00
#
_symmetry.space_group_name_H-M   'P 1'
#
loop_
_entity.id
_entity.type
_entity.pdbx_description
1 polymer ?
#
loop_
_entity_poly.entity_id
_entity_poly.type
_entity_poly.pdbx_seq_one_letter_code
_entity_poly.pdbx_strand_id
1 'polypeptide(L)'
;MLRCIAVDDELLGLDLLEDYIRQVPYLELAAKCKNALEAIDVLRNHPIDLLFLDIQMPGLTGLQFIQSLTRKPMIIIDYGL
;
A
#
# COMPACT_ATOMS: atom_id res chain seq x y z
N MET A 1 9.82 -5.35 13.38
CA MET A 1 9.61 -4.45 12.24
C MET A 1 8.17 -4.53 11.77
N LEU A 2 7.63 -3.40 11.36
CA LEU A 2 6.31 -3.36 10.75
C LEU A 2 6.43 -3.63 9.25
N ARG A 3 5.69 -4.60 8.76
CA ARG A 3 5.69 -4.94 7.34
C ARG A 3 4.63 -4.11 6.62
N CYS A 4 5.03 -3.47 5.53
CA CYS A 4 4.14 -2.59 4.79
C CYS A 4 4.16 -2.88 3.30
N ILE A 5 3.10 -2.45 2.62
CA ILE A 5 3.04 -2.42 1.17
C ILE A 5 2.67 -1.02 0.70
N ALA A 6 3.12 -0.69 -0.51
CA ALA A 6 2.78 0.57 -1.16
C ALA A 6 1.92 0.28 -2.38
N VAL A 7 0.83 1.02 -2.54
CA VAL A 7 -0.11 0.85 -3.65
C VAL A 7 -0.30 2.18 -4.35
N ASP A 8 0.12 2.24 -5.62
CA ASP A 8 0.03 3.43 -6.45
C ASP A 8 0.06 2.98 -7.90
N ASP A 9 -0.80 3.55 -8.74
CA ASP A 9 -0.83 3.21 -10.16
C ASP A 9 0.32 3.86 -10.95
N GLU A 10 1.02 4.81 -10.35
CA GLU A 10 2.16 5.46 -10.98
C GLU A 10 3.48 4.93 -10.42
N LEU A 11 4.38 4.53 -11.33
CA LEU A 11 5.69 3.98 -10.93
C LEU A 11 6.50 4.99 -10.13
N LEU A 12 6.46 6.27 -10.51
CA LEU A 12 7.19 7.30 -9.79
C LEU A 12 6.70 7.44 -8.35
N GLY A 13 5.38 7.35 -8.14
CA GLY A 13 4.80 7.39 -6.80
C GLY A 13 5.26 6.22 -5.95
N LEU A 14 5.31 5.01 -6.53
CA LEU A 14 5.82 3.83 -5.84
C LEU A 14 7.28 3.99 -5.44
N ASP A 15 8.10 4.54 -6.33
CA ASP A 15 9.52 4.73 -6.04
C ASP A 15 9.73 5.74 -4.92
N LEU A 16 8.94 6.81 -4.89
CA LEU A 16 9.00 7.80 -3.81
C LEU A 16 8.57 7.19 -2.47
N LEU A 17 7.50 6.42 -2.45
CA LEU A 17 7.06 5.73 -1.24
C LEU A 17 8.12 4.75 -0.74
N GLU A 18 8.73 4.01 -1.64
CA GLU A 18 9.82 3.10 -1.29
C GLU A 18 10.96 3.85 -0.61
N ASP A 19 11.38 4.98 -1.18
CA ASP A 19 12.46 5.78 -0.60
C ASP A 19 12.11 6.27 0.80
N TYR A 20 10.90 6.74 1.02
CA TYR A 20 10.45 7.18 2.34
C TYR A 20 10.43 6.02 3.34
N ILE A 21 9.88 4.89 2.93
CA ILE A 21 9.78 3.72 3.80
C ILE A 21 11.17 3.23 4.22
N ARG A 22 12.12 3.22 3.29
CA ARG A 22 13.48 2.77 3.57
C ARG A 22 14.22 3.67 4.55
N GLN A 23 13.79 4.92 4.70
CA GLN A 23 14.38 5.86 5.65
C GLN A 23 13.88 5.65 7.08
N VAL A 24 12.83 4.85 7.27
CA VAL A 24 12.24 4.59 8.58
C VAL A 24 12.72 3.24 9.08
N PRO A 25 13.57 3.20 10.13
CA PRO A 25 14.26 1.95 10.52
C PRO A 25 13.33 0.82 10.97
N TYR A 26 12.12 1.14 11.43
CA TYR A 26 11.18 0.11 11.91
C TYR A 26 10.17 -0.32 10.86
N LEU A 27 10.30 0.15 9.61
CA LEU A 27 9.44 -0.27 8.51
C LEU A 27 10.21 -1.18 7.55
N GLU A 28 9.52 -2.21 7.06
CA GLU A 28 10.04 -3.11 6.04
C GLU A 28 9.05 -3.15 4.88
N LEU A 29 9.50 -2.79 3.68
CA LEU A 29 8.64 -2.84 2.50
C LEU A 29 8.57 -4.27 1.96
N ALA A 30 7.40 -4.87 2.03
CA ALA A 30 7.18 -6.24 1.58
C ALA A 30 6.89 -6.30 0.07
N ALA A 31 6.18 -5.32 -0.48
CA ALA A 31 5.84 -5.29 -1.89
C ALA A 31 5.41 -3.89 -2.35
N LYS A 32 5.57 -3.64 -3.64
CA LYS A 32 5.00 -2.48 -4.33
C LYS A 32 3.92 -2.99 -5.27
N CYS A 33 2.74 -2.41 -5.22
CA CYS A 33 1.59 -2.84 -6.00
C CYS A 33 1.10 -1.71 -6.89
N LYS A 34 0.81 -2.02 -8.15
CA LYS A 34 0.36 -1.02 -9.13
C LYS A 34 -1.16 -0.85 -9.15
N ASN A 35 -1.88 -1.74 -8.52
CA ASN A 35 -3.34 -1.70 -8.50
C ASN A 35 -3.86 -2.48 -7.29
N ALA A 36 -5.18 -2.39 -7.09
CA ALA A 36 -5.83 -3.03 -5.96
C ALA A 36 -5.75 -4.55 -6.00
N LEU A 37 -5.81 -5.14 -7.19
CA LEU A 37 -5.74 -6.59 -7.32
C LEU A 37 -4.41 -7.15 -6.86
N GLU A 38 -3.31 -6.48 -7.22
CA GLU A 38 -1.99 -6.89 -6.75
C GLU A 38 -1.90 -6.78 -5.22
N ALA A 39 -2.45 -5.69 -4.67
CA ALA A 39 -2.43 -5.49 -3.22
C ALA A 39 -3.24 -6.54 -2.48
N ILE A 40 -4.42 -6.88 -2.99
CA ILE A 40 -5.26 -7.92 -2.40
C ILE A 40 -4.53 -9.25 -2.37
N ASP A 41 -3.85 -9.58 -3.46
CA ASP A 41 -3.09 -10.83 -3.56
C ASP A 41 -2.00 -10.91 -2.49
N VAL A 42 -1.25 -9.82 -2.32
CA VAL A 42 -0.21 -9.76 -1.29
C VAL A 42 -0.83 -9.89 0.11
N LEU A 43 -1.92 -9.17 0.37
CA LEU A 43 -2.58 -9.18 1.68
C LEU A 43 -3.14 -10.55 2.05
N ARG A 44 -3.56 -11.35 1.06
CA ARG A 44 -4.05 -12.71 1.30
C ARG A 44 -2.93 -13.67 1.66
N ASN A 45 -1.74 -13.46 1.14
CA ASN A 45 -0.66 -14.42 1.22
C ASN A 45 0.43 -14.04 2.23
N HIS A 46 0.42 -12.82 2.75
CA HIS A 46 1.45 -12.31 3.63
C HIS A 46 0.87 -11.47 4.76
N PRO A 47 1.45 -11.55 5.97
CA PRO A 47 1.04 -10.66 7.06
C PRO A 47 1.57 -9.25 6.81
N ILE A 48 0.64 -8.29 6.68
CA ILE A 48 0.97 -6.89 6.44
C ILE A 48 0.37 -6.03 7.55
N ASP A 49 1.20 -5.16 8.12
CA ASP A 49 0.80 -4.29 9.22
C ASP A 49 0.30 -2.92 8.74
N LEU A 50 0.93 -2.39 7.68
CA LEU A 50 0.64 -1.06 7.16
C LEU A 50 0.41 -1.10 5.65
N LEU A 51 -0.54 -0.29 5.19
CA LEU A 51 -0.85 -0.12 3.77
C LEU A 51 -0.73 1.37 3.43
N PHE A 52 0.20 1.71 2.53
CA PHE A 52 0.30 3.06 1.97
C PHE A 52 -0.47 3.08 0.66
N LEU A 53 -1.54 3.86 0.60
CA LEU A 53 -2.47 3.87 -0.52
C LEU A 53 -2.55 5.25 -1.17
N ASP A 54 -2.37 5.31 -2.50
CA ASP A 54 -2.62 6.50 -3.27
C ASP A 54 -4.13 6.70 -3.42
N ILE A 55 -4.62 7.88 -3.00
CA ILE A 55 -6.05 8.18 -3.04
C ILE A 55 -6.58 8.35 -4.45
N GLN A 56 -5.71 8.68 -5.41
CA GLN A 56 -6.12 8.98 -6.78
C GLN A 56 -6.08 7.78 -7.71
N MET A 57 -5.94 6.58 -7.17
CA MET A 57 -5.88 5.37 -7.97
C MET A 57 -7.20 5.14 -8.71
N PRO A 58 -7.19 5.02 -10.06
CA PRO A 58 -8.42 4.88 -10.82
C PRO A 58 -9.06 3.50 -10.68
N GLY A 59 -10.34 3.43 -10.95
CA GLY A 59 -11.09 2.18 -11.06
C GLY A 59 -11.70 1.71 -9.77
N LEU A 60 -10.94 1.59 -8.70
CA LEU A 60 -11.43 1.16 -7.41
C LEU A 60 -11.15 2.27 -6.40
N THR A 61 -12.18 2.74 -5.72
CA THR A 61 -11.97 3.73 -4.67
C THR A 61 -11.21 3.11 -3.50
N GLY A 62 -10.41 3.92 -2.82
CA GLY A 62 -9.69 3.45 -1.64
C GLY A 62 -10.65 2.82 -0.61
N LEU A 63 -11.82 3.42 -0.44
CA LEU A 63 -12.82 2.91 0.49
C LEU A 63 -13.34 1.53 0.09
N GLN A 64 -13.65 1.33 -1.19
CA GLN A 64 -14.10 0.02 -1.69
C GLN A 64 -13.03 -1.04 -1.50
N PHE A 65 -11.78 -0.67 -1.76
CA PHE A 65 -10.65 -1.56 -1.56
C PHE A 65 -10.55 -2.00 -0.09
N ILE A 66 -10.60 -1.04 0.84
CA ILE A 66 -10.53 -1.31 2.27
C ILE A 66 -11.66 -2.22 2.72
N GLN A 67 -12.87 -1.96 2.25
CA GLN A 67 -14.05 -2.73 2.62
C GLN A 67 -14.01 -4.17 2.12
N SER A 68 -13.23 -4.44 1.08
CA SER A 68 -13.10 -5.79 0.53
C SER A 68 -12.15 -6.67 1.34
N LEU A 69 -11.39 -6.11 2.26
CA LEU A 69 -10.37 -6.86 3.01
C LEU A 69 -10.97 -7.59 4.20
N THR A 70 -10.59 -8.87 4.35
CA THR A 70 -10.97 -9.69 5.50
C THR A 70 -10.16 -9.31 6.74
N ARG A 71 -8.86 -9.09 6.55
CA ARG A 71 -7.95 -8.63 7.60
C ARG A 71 -7.45 -7.26 7.21
N LYS A 72 -7.76 -6.25 8.02
CA LYS A 72 -7.48 -4.86 7.67
C LYS A 72 -6.19 -4.39 8.33
N PRO A 73 -5.14 -4.06 7.54
CA PRO A 73 -3.97 -3.40 8.08
C PRO A 73 -4.29 -1.95 8.44
N MET A 74 -3.37 -1.30 9.16
CA MET A 74 -3.45 0.15 9.33
C MET A 74 -3.23 0.81 7.97
N ILE A 75 -4.07 1.79 7.62
CA ILE A 75 -4.04 2.40 6.31
C ILE A 75 -3.57 3.84 6.40
N ILE A 76 -2.58 4.16 5.59
CA ILE A 76 -2.05 5.52 5.46
C ILE A 76 -2.33 5.97 4.04
N ILE A 77 -3.11 7.04 3.91
CA ILE A 77 -3.51 7.56 2.60
C ILE A 77 -2.52 8.61 2.14
N ASP A 78 -2.03 8.44 0.92
CA ASP A 78 -1.17 9.40 0.25
C ASP A 78 -2.03 10.28 -0.65
N TYR A 79 -2.01 11.59 -0.39
CA TYR A 79 -2.79 12.57 -1.16
C TYR A 79 -2.00 13.16 -2.33
N GLY A 80 -0.80 12.68 -2.58
CA GLY A 80 0.00 13.11 -3.73
C GLY A 80 0.65 14.48 -3.55
N LEU A 81 0.88 14.88 -2.33
CA LEU A 81 1.51 16.19 -2.05
C LEU A 81 3.02 16.14 -2.18
#